data_8bb5d98c67b0a55d4c26c5550a255e3b
#
_entry.id   8bb5d98c67b0a55d4c26c5550a255e3b
#
_cell.length_a   1.000
_cell.length_b   1.000
_cell.length_c   1.000
_cell.angle_alpha   90.00
_cell.angle_beta   90.00
_cell.angle_gamma   90.00
#
_symmetry.space_group_name_H-M   'P 1'
#
loop_
_entity.id
_entity.type
_entity.pdbx_description
1 polymer ?
#
loop_
_entity_poly.entity_id
_entity_poly.type
_entity_poly.pdbx_seq_one_letter_code
_entity_poly.pdbx_strand_id
1 'polypeptide(L)'
;LYNKEYEKAADCFKNVITSNKYALYDDYAELFKPGGDESSEMIFAIQNIGGVGKDHGMPMCFYMGSRETYGSCWNNVMVATTFVDTYENKDGTPFNWEDWFPGFTTSDDVKDQTFRAELKNNKVKTYPVAKDKLLEMYEKRDPRMSASIILPYTQYTGWHANSIEYCEYVIARGINSGKGY
;
A
#
# COMPACT_ATOMS: atom_id res chain seq x y z
N LEU A 1 -11.29 6.38 25.63
CA LEU A 1 -9.83 6.38 25.32
C LEU A 1 -9.19 7.75 25.54
N TYR A 2 -9.73 8.81 25.00
CA TYR A 2 -9.16 10.17 25.09
C TYR A 2 -8.96 10.64 26.57
N ASN A 3 -9.92 10.34 27.42
CA ASN A 3 -9.88 10.69 28.85
C ASN A 3 -9.10 9.69 29.69
N LYS A 4 -8.42 8.71 29.07
CA LYS A 4 -7.70 7.60 29.76
C LYS A 4 -8.60 6.70 30.63
N GLU A 5 -9.91 6.71 30.42
CA GLU A 5 -10.87 5.81 31.07
C GLU A 5 -10.95 4.49 30.28
N TYR A 6 -9.89 3.69 30.35
CA TYR A 6 -9.72 2.52 29.48
C TYR A 6 -10.76 1.42 29.73
N GLU A 7 -11.17 1.19 30.97
CA GLU A 7 -12.19 0.19 31.34
C GLU A 7 -13.55 0.57 30.71
N LYS A 8 -13.98 1.81 30.88
CA LYS A 8 -15.24 2.28 30.26
C LYS A 8 -15.19 2.22 28.73
N ALA A 9 -14.05 2.53 28.14
CA ALA A 9 -13.87 2.42 26.70
C ALA A 9 -13.98 0.96 26.24
N ALA A 10 -13.36 0.02 26.96
CA ALA A 10 -13.44 -1.41 26.67
C ALA A 10 -14.90 -1.91 26.77
N ASP A 11 -15.64 -1.49 27.78
CA ASP A 11 -17.06 -1.84 27.92
C ASP A 11 -17.91 -1.31 26.77
N CYS A 12 -17.66 -0.08 26.32
CA CYS A 12 -18.35 0.49 25.17
C CYS A 12 -18.06 -0.31 23.89
N PHE A 13 -16.79 -0.66 23.63
CA PHE A 13 -16.42 -1.49 22.47
C PHE A 13 -17.04 -2.88 22.54
N LYS A 14 -17.02 -3.51 23.73
CA LYS A 14 -17.66 -4.79 23.96
C LYS A 14 -19.16 -4.75 23.65
N ASN A 15 -19.85 -3.68 24.03
CA ASN A 15 -21.26 -3.50 23.73
C ASN A 15 -21.53 -3.42 22.22
N VAL A 16 -20.65 -2.78 21.44
CA VAL A 16 -20.74 -2.77 19.99
C VAL A 16 -20.58 -4.18 19.42
N ILE A 17 -19.54 -4.91 19.85
CA ILE A 17 -19.27 -6.28 19.40
C ILE A 17 -20.44 -7.21 19.72
N THR A 18 -20.94 -7.18 20.97
CA THR A 18 -22.03 -8.07 21.43
C THR A 18 -23.40 -7.70 20.88
N SER A 19 -23.56 -6.50 20.31
CA SER A 19 -24.82 -6.09 19.67
C SER A 19 -25.17 -6.89 18.43
N ASN A 20 -24.16 -7.52 17.78
CA ASN A 20 -24.27 -8.22 16.50
C ASN A 20 -24.88 -7.39 15.37
N LYS A 21 -24.82 -6.06 15.48
CA LYS A 21 -25.29 -5.13 14.43
C LYS A 21 -24.23 -4.82 13.41
N TYR A 22 -22.98 -5.01 13.79
CA TYR A 22 -21.81 -4.70 13.00
C TYR A 22 -20.94 -5.95 12.86
N ALA A 23 -20.27 -6.09 11.74
CA ALA A 23 -19.32 -7.18 11.50
C ALA A 23 -18.16 -6.65 10.65
N LEU A 24 -16.97 -7.21 10.85
CA LEU A 24 -15.84 -6.90 9.99
C LEU A 24 -16.15 -7.37 8.57
N TYR A 25 -15.69 -6.61 7.59
CA TYR A 25 -15.79 -6.98 6.19
C TYR A 25 -14.77 -8.08 5.87
N ASP A 26 -15.16 -9.08 5.10
CA ASP A 26 -14.34 -10.28 4.88
C ASP A 26 -13.04 -9.99 4.12
N ASP A 27 -13.08 -9.06 3.16
CA ASP A 27 -11.91 -8.67 2.37
C ASP A 27 -11.58 -7.20 2.61
N TYR A 28 -10.41 -6.97 3.22
CA TYR A 28 -9.94 -5.63 3.53
C TYR A 28 -9.78 -4.72 2.30
N ALA A 29 -9.32 -5.26 1.17
CA ALA A 29 -9.14 -4.47 -0.04
C ALA A 29 -10.48 -4.07 -0.68
N GLU A 30 -11.48 -4.95 -0.63
CA GLU A 30 -12.80 -4.70 -1.18
C GLU A 30 -13.59 -3.67 -0.36
N LEU A 31 -13.30 -3.53 0.94
CA LEU A 31 -13.93 -2.53 1.81
C LEU A 31 -13.75 -1.10 1.29
N PHE A 32 -12.63 -0.81 0.63
CA PHE A 32 -12.29 0.52 0.11
C PHE A 32 -12.70 0.75 -1.34
N LYS A 33 -13.47 -0.17 -1.93
CA LYS A 33 -14.04 -0.03 -3.27
C LYS A 33 -15.49 0.49 -3.22
N PRO A 34 -16.03 0.96 -4.35
CA PRO A 34 -17.43 1.37 -4.41
C PRO A 34 -18.39 0.30 -3.87
N GLY A 35 -19.25 0.68 -2.95
CA GLY A 35 -20.17 -0.22 -2.24
C GLY A 35 -19.68 -0.69 -0.87
N GLY A 36 -18.38 -0.55 -0.55
CA GLY A 36 -17.88 -0.86 0.78
C GLY A 36 -18.39 0.07 1.88
N ASP A 37 -18.78 1.27 1.53
CA ASP A 37 -19.41 2.25 2.40
C ASP A 37 -20.83 1.85 2.88
N GLU A 38 -21.46 0.87 2.22
CA GLU A 38 -22.73 0.28 2.65
C GLU A 38 -22.54 -1.00 3.50
N SER A 39 -21.32 -1.37 3.81
CA SER A 39 -21.01 -2.59 4.55
C SER A 39 -21.44 -2.51 6.03
N SER A 40 -21.64 -3.66 6.64
CA SER A 40 -21.96 -3.77 8.07
C SER A 40 -20.79 -3.39 9.00
N GLU A 41 -19.59 -3.15 8.47
CA GLU A 41 -18.46 -2.63 9.24
C GLU A 41 -18.60 -1.13 9.53
N MET A 42 -19.34 -0.40 8.70
CA MET A 42 -19.47 1.04 8.82
C MET A 42 -20.42 1.43 9.97
N ILE A 43 -19.84 1.99 11.04
CA ILE A 43 -20.60 2.50 12.19
C ILE A 43 -21.00 3.96 11.95
N PHE A 44 -20.10 4.76 11.42
CA PHE A 44 -20.30 6.17 11.14
C PHE A 44 -19.37 6.61 10.00
N ALA A 45 -19.92 7.31 9.03
CA ALA A 45 -19.14 7.87 7.93
C ALA A 45 -19.62 9.29 7.57
N ILE A 46 -18.66 10.15 7.22
CA ILE A 46 -18.94 11.42 6.57
C ILE A 46 -18.77 11.20 5.07
N GLN A 47 -19.88 11.29 4.34
CA GLN A 47 -19.89 11.04 2.91
C GLN A 47 -19.28 12.23 2.14
N ASN A 48 -18.23 11.95 1.37
CA ASN A 48 -17.64 12.88 0.41
C ASN A 48 -18.05 12.41 -1.00
N ILE A 49 -19.22 12.87 -1.45
CA ILE A 49 -19.74 12.49 -2.76
C ILE A 49 -19.20 13.44 -3.80
N GLY A 50 -18.34 12.94 -4.68
CA GLY A 50 -17.96 13.63 -5.91
C GLY A 50 -19.12 13.60 -6.91
N GLY A 51 -19.41 14.71 -7.55
CA GLY A 51 -20.44 14.78 -8.59
C GLY A 51 -20.08 15.78 -9.67
N VAL A 52 -20.59 15.57 -10.87
CA VAL A 52 -20.38 16.48 -11.99
C VAL A 52 -20.87 17.88 -11.60
N GLY A 53 -19.97 18.85 -11.59
CA GLY A 53 -20.25 20.25 -11.26
C GLY A 53 -20.34 20.59 -9.77
N LYS A 54 -20.12 19.61 -8.87
CA LYS A 54 -20.00 19.83 -7.42
C LYS A 54 -18.87 18.95 -6.90
N ASP A 55 -17.66 19.43 -7.02
CA ASP A 55 -16.47 18.67 -6.64
C ASP A 55 -16.32 18.69 -5.11
N HIS A 56 -16.99 17.78 -4.44
CA HIS A 56 -16.86 17.52 -3.00
C HIS A 56 -16.07 16.25 -2.71
N GLY A 57 -15.47 15.65 -3.76
CA GLY A 57 -14.60 14.48 -3.61
C GLY A 57 -13.27 14.84 -2.94
N MET A 58 -12.67 13.87 -2.27
CA MET A 58 -11.31 14.01 -1.78
C MET A 58 -10.33 13.82 -2.94
N PRO A 59 -9.38 14.73 -3.18
CA PRO A 59 -8.43 14.63 -4.28
C PRO A 59 -7.30 13.61 -3.99
N MET A 60 -7.59 12.56 -3.24
CA MET A 60 -6.60 11.56 -2.80
C MET A 60 -5.94 10.86 -3.96
N CYS A 61 -6.70 10.43 -4.96
CA CYS A 61 -6.15 9.76 -6.13
C CYS A 61 -5.20 10.68 -6.94
N PHE A 62 -5.50 11.97 -6.99
CA PHE A 62 -4.64 12.93 -7.67
C PHE A 62 -3.28 13.08 -6.99
N TYR A 63 -3.23 13.12 -5.67
CA TYR A 63 -1.99 13.31 -4.91
C TYR A 63 -1.23 12.02 -4.65
N MET A 64 -1.90 10.91 -4.41
CA MET A 64 -1.31 9.63 -3.99
C MET A 64 -1.16 8.63 -5.13
N GLY A 65 -1.96 8.76 -6.19
CA GLY A 65 -1.90 7.86 -7.33
C GLY A 65 -0.64 8.05 -8.17
N SER A 66 -0.12 6.96 -8.72
CA SER A 66 0.93 7.01 -9.73
C SER A 66 0.37 7.50 -11.07
N ARG A 67 1.22 7.93 -11.99
CA ARG A 67 0.79 8.34 -13.33
C ARG A 67 0.07 7.23 -14.09
N GLU A 68 0.43 6.00 -13.83
CA GLU A 68 -0.19 4.82 -14.45
C GLU A 68 -1.56 4.49 -13.83
N THR A 69 -1.89 5.05 -12.66
CA THR A 69 -3.20 4.86 -12.05
C THR A 69 -4.28 5.64 -12.81
N TYR A 70 -4.00 6.89 -13.13
CA TYR A 70 -4.88 7.77 -13.88
C TYR A 70 -4.05 8.92 -14.44
N GLY A 71 -3.98 9.13 -15.71
CA GLY A 71 -3.02 10.00 -16.41
C GLY A 71 -2.71 11.38 -15.85
N SER A 72 -3.48 11.87 -14.88
CA SER A 72 -3.25 13.14 -14.18
C SER A 72 -2.72 12.99 -12.74
N CYS A 73 -2.46 11.79 -12.26
CA CYS A 73 -1.91 11.58 -10.93
C CYS A 73 -0.41 11.88 -10.91
N TRP A 74 0.08 12.45 -9.82
CA TRP A 74 1.43 12.99 -9.74
C TRP A 74 2.32 12.35 -8.68
N ASN A 75 1.76 11.45 -7.87
CA ASN A 75 2.48 10.78 -6.79
C ASN A 75 3.20 11.77 -5.85
N ASN A 76 2.52 12.86 -5.51
CA ASN A 76 3.09 13.93 -4.68
C ASN A 76 3.16 13.55 -3.19
N VAL A 77 2.29 12.64 -2.78
CA VAL A 77 2.25 12.12 -1.41
C VAL A 77 2.59 10.64 -1.46
N MET A 78 3.75 10.31 -0.96
CA MET A 78 4.24 8.93 -0.89
C MET A 78 4.21 8.44 0.56
N VAL A 79 4.00 7.14 0.73
CA VAL A 79 4.11 6.52 2.05
C VAL A 79 5.57 6.49 2.49
N ALA A 80 5.82 6.83 3.75
CA ALA A 80 7.15 6.71 4.33
C ALA A 80 7.54 5.23 4.47
N THR A 81 8.75 4.86 4.06
CA THR A 81 9.23 3.47 4.15
C THR A 81 9.22 2.97 5.59
N THR A 82 9.58 3.83 6.56
CA THR A 82 9.51 3.51 7.99
C THR A 82 8.10 3.19 8.47
N PHE A 83 7.07 3.77 7.84
CA PHE A 83 5.68 3.40 8.14
C PHE A 83 5.35 2.02 7.56
N VAL A 84 5.81 1.72 6.35
CA VAL A 84 5.63 0.38 5.75
C VAL A 84 6.28 -0.70 6.61
N ASP A 85 7.41 -0.39 7.23
CA ASP A 85 8.12 -1.31 8.12
C ASP A 85 7.37 -1.60 9.44
N THR A 86 6.38 -0.77 9.81
CA THR A 86 5.55 -1.00 11.00
C THR A 86 4.49 -2.10 10.82
N TYR A 87 4.18 -2.48 9.59
CA TYR A 87 3.34 -3.65 9.38
C TYR A 87 4.03 -4.90 9.93
N GLU A 88 3.30 -5.72 10.65
CA GLU A 88 3.80 -6.94 11.29
C GLU A 88 3.93 -8.10 10.29
N ASN A 89 4.51 -9.19 10.73
CA ASN A 89 4.38 -10.48 10.06
C ASN A 89 2.95 -11.04 10.25
N LYS A 90 2.54 -12.01 9.42
CA LYS A 90 1.20 -12.63 9.52
C LYS A 90 0.87 -13.23 10.88
N ASP A 91 1.88 -13.62 11.63
CA ASP A 91 1.73 -14.19 12.98
C ASP A 91 1.68 -13.12 14.08
N GLY A 92 1.70 -11.83 13.72
CA GLY A 92 1.67 -10.71 14.65
C GLY A 92 3.03 -10.37 15.29
N THR A 93 4.11 -10.99 14.84
CA THR A 93 5.46 -10.62 15.29
C THR A 93 5.96 -9.37 14.55
N PRO A 94 6.78 -8.52 15.20
CA PRO A 94 7.39 -7.38 14.55
C PRO A 94 8.24 -7.79 13.35
N PHE A 95 8.17 -6.99 12.30
CA PHE A 95 9.01 -7.19 11.11
C PHE A 95 10.43 -6.68 11.34
N ASN A 96 11.41 -7.40 10.78
CA ASN A 96 12.80 -6.98 10.78
C ASN A 96 13.45 -7.35 9.45
N TRP A 97 14.05 -6.39 8.78
CA TRP A 97 14.79 -6.59 7.52
C TRP A 97 15.94 -7.58 7.63
N GLU A 98 16.64 -7.59 8.77
CA GLU A 98 17.79 -8.46 8.99
C GLU A 98 17.44 -9.95 8.99
N ASP A 99 16.20 -10.31 9.34
CA ASP A 99 15.72 -11.71 9.32
C ASP A 99 15.60 -12.24 7.89
N TRP A 100 15.36 -11.34 6.95
CA TRP A 100 15.20 -11.68 5.53
C TRP A 100 16.45 -11.42 4.72
N PHE A 101 17.12 -10.32 4.95
CA PHE A 101 18.26 -9.85 4.18
C PHE A 101 19.37 -9.40 5.15
N PRO A 102 20.20 -10.34 5.67
CA PRO A 102 21.27 -10.02 6.59
C PRO A 102 22.21 -8.93 6.04
N GLY A 103 22.43 -7.89 6.83
CA GLY A 103 23.20 -6.70 6.44
C GLY A 103 22.38 -5.61 5.75
N PHE A 104 21.08 -5.76 5.61
CA PHE A 104 20.21 -4.78 4.92
C PHE A 104 20.29 -3.39 5.56
N THR A 105 20.31 -3.29 6.87
CA THR A 105 20.34 -2.00 7.57
C THR A 105 21.68 -1.30 7.50
N THR A 106 22.76 -2.04 7.24
CA THR A 106 24.14 -1.54 7.31
C THR A 106 24.87 -1.49 5.98
N SER A 107 24.39 -2.18 4.94
CA SER A 107 25.04 -2.30 3.64
C SER A 107 24.17 -1.79 2.50
N ASP A 108 24.65 -0.79 1.79
CA ASP A 108 24.00 -0.30 0.58
C ASP A 108 24.03 -1.33 -0.57
N ASP A 109 25.05 -2.18 -0.62
CA ASP A 109 25.14 -3.25 -1.61
C ASP A 109 24.02 -4.29 -1.40
N VAL A 110 23.70 -4.62 -0.15
CA VAL A 110 22.57 -5.53 0.16
C VAL A 110 21.24 -4.90 -0.24
N LYS A 111 21.04 -3.62 0.05
CA LYS A 111 19.83 -2.90 -0.39
C LYS A 111 19.70 -2.88 -1.92
N ASP A 112 20.81 -2.66 -2.60
CA ASP A 112 20.86 -2.67 -4.05
C ASP A 112 20.54 -4.04 -4.64
N GLN A 113 21.10 -5.11 -4.10
CA GLN A 113 20.80 -6.48 -4.52
C GLN A 113 19.33 -6.87 -4.23
N THR A 114 18.74 -6.26 -3.21
CA THR A 114 17.34 -6.50 -2.85
C THR A 114 16.37 -5.75 -3.78
N PHE A 115 16.68 -4.50 -4.10
CA PHE A 115 15.71 -3.63 -4.75
C PHE A 115 16.05 -3.16 -6.16
N ARG A 116 17.31 -3.28 -6.60
CA ARG A 116 17.70 -2.62 -7.83
C ARG A 116 17.58 -3.49 -9.05
N ALA A 117 16.74 -3.04 -10.02
CA ALA A 117 16.73 -3.57 -11.37
C ALA A 117 17.67 -2.78 -12.30
N GLU A 118 18.15 -3.44 -13.35
CA GLU A 118 18.81 -2.79 -14.48
C GLU A 118 17.79 -2.54 -15.60
N LEU A 119 17.75 -1.32 -16.11
CA LEU A 119 16.95 -0.99 -17.27
C LEU A 119 17.82 -0.86 -18.53
N LYS A 120 17.25 -1.25 -19.66
CA LYS A 120 17.78 -0.98 -20.99
C LYS A 120 16.61 -0.60 -21.91
N ASN A 121 16.71 0.56 -22.56
CA ASN A 121 15.66 1.09 -23.43
C ASN A 121 14.28 1.15 -22.72
N ASN A 122 14.26 1.65 -21.51
CA ASN A 122 13.06 1.78 -20.65
C ASN A 122 12.35 0.45 -20.33
N LYS A 123 13.05 -0.67 -20.45
CA LYS A 123 12.55 -2.00 -20.09
C LYS A 123 13.47 -2.64 -19.07
N VAL A 124 12.92 -3.44 -18.19
CA VAL A 124 13.72 -4.22 -17.26
C VAL A 124 14.58 -5.20 -18.05
N LYS A 125 15.90 -5.03 -17.93
CA LYS A 125 16.90 -5.97 -18.48
C LYS A 125 17.19 -7.08 -17.50
N THR A 126 17.37 -6.70 -16.24
CA THR A 126 17.72 -7.64 -15.17
C THR A 126 16.98 -7.22 -13.90
N TYR A 127 16.28 -8.15 -13.29
CA TYR A 127 15.68 -7.96 -11.96
C TYR A 127 16.75 -8.07 -10.86
N PRO A 128 16.49 -7.51 -9.66
CA PRO A 128 17.40 -7.69 -8.53
C PRO A 128 17.54 -9.18 -8.18
N VAL A 129 18.72 -9.56 -7.73
CA VAL A 129 19.04 -10.96 -7.40
C VAL A 129 18.09 -11.52 -6.33
N ALA A 130 17.65 -10.68 -5.41
CA ALA A 130 16.80 -11.08 -4.30
C ALA A 130 15.28 -10.92 -4.59
N LYS A 131 14.87 -10.65 -5.84
CA LYS A 131 13.46 -10.38 -6.18
C LYS A 131 12.51 -11.45 -5.63
N ASP A 132 12.79 -12.72 -5.89
CA ASP A 132 11.86 -13.81 -5.49
C ASP A 132 11.74 -13.91 -3.98
N LYS A 133 12.86 -13.75 -3.26
CA LYS A 133 12.86 -13.71 -1.80
C LYS A 133 12.13 -12.48 -1.24
N LEU A 134 12.22 -11.35 -1.93
CA LEU A 134 11.50 -10.13 -1.58
C LEU A 134 9.98 -10.33 -1.72
N LEU A 135 9.53 -10.96 -2.79
CA LEU A 135 8.12 -11.29 -3.00
C LEU A 135 7.62 -12.30 -1.94
N GLU A 136 8.39 -13.33 -1.64
CA GLU A 136 8.09 -14.26 -0.54
C GLU A 136 7.95 -13.54 0.80
N MET A 137 8.86 -12.61 1.08
CA MET A 137 8.77 -11.79 2.30
C MET A 137 7.44 -11.03 2.35
N TYR A 138 7.01 -10.38 1.27
CA TYR A 138 5.73 -9.67 1.25
C TYR A 138 4.55 -10.59 1.56
N GLU A 139 4.57 -11.82 1.05
CA GLU A 139 3.53 -12.81 1.34
C GLU A 139 3.47 -13.24 2.81
N LYS A 140 4.56 -13.08 3.55
CA LYS A 140 4.63 -13.39 4.99
C LYS A 140 4.29 -12.21 5.89
N ARG A 141 4.07 -11.02 5.33
CA ARG A 141 3.67 -9.81 6.05
C ARG A 141 2.15 -9.74 6.21
N ASP A 142 1.70 -8.83 7.06
CA ASP A 142 0.29 -8.49 7.22
C ASP A 142 -0.36 -8.22 5.84
N PRO A 143 -1.43 -8.92 5.47
CA PRO A 143 -2.06 -8.78 4.15
C PRO A 143 -2.59 -7.36 3.89
N ARG A 144 -2.88 -6.58 4.93
CA ARG A 144 -3.29 -5.17 4.78
C ARG A 144 -2.19 -4.31 4.16
N MET A 145 -0.93 -4.68 4.34
CA MET A 145 0.20 -3.99 3.69
C MET A 145 0.08 -4.08 2.17
N SER A 146 -0.07 -5.26 1.62
CA SER A 146 -0.19 -5.47 0.17
C SER A 146 -1.50 -4.92 -0.41
N ALA A 147 -2.55 -4.84 0.40
CA ALA A 147 -3.82 -4.23 0.00
C ALA A 147 -3.77 -2.69 -0.03
N SER A 148 -2.89 -2.06 0.76
CA SER A 148 -2.81 -0.60 0.91
C SER A 148 -1.65 0.04 0.16
N ILE A 149 -0.59 -0.71 -0.14
CA ILE A 149 0.70 -0.21 -0.62
C ILE A 149 1.08 -0.90 -1.92
N ILE A 150 1.41 -0.12 -2.94
CA ILE A 150 2.06 -0.66 -4.16
C ILE A 150 3.51 -0.97 -3.80
N LEU A 151 3.82 -2.26 -3.70
CA LEU A 151 5.14 -2.74 -3.32
C LEU A 151 6.02 -2.96 -4.55
N PRO A 152 7.35 -2.77 -4.44
CA PRO A 152 8.27 -3.05 -5.53
C PRO A 152 8.12 -4.47 -6.07
N TYR A 153 8.09 -4.59 -7.41
CA TYR A 153 7.97 -5.85 -8.15
C TYR A 153 6.64 -6.59 -7.99
N THR A 154 5.64 -5.99 -7.37
CA THR A 154 4.26 -6.48 -7.41
C THR A 154 3.50 -5.87 -8.57
N GLN A 155 2.48 -6.57 -9.03
CA GLN A 155 1.58 -6.07 -10.05
C GLN A 155 0.43 -5.29 -9.42
N TYR A 156 0.07 -4.18 -10.03
CA TYR A 156 -1.10 -3.40 -9.67
C TYR A 156 -1.85 -2.95 -10.93
N THR A 157 -3.12 -2.63 -10.77
CA THR A 157 -3.95 -2.17 -11.89
C THR A 157 -3.65 -0.71 -12.18
N GLY A 158 -3.24 -0.42 -13.41
CA GLY A 158 -3.02 0.92 -13.93
C GLY A 158 -3.93 1.24 -15.09
N TRP A 159 -3.83 2.46 -15.59
CA TRP A 159 -4.56 2.94 -16.76
C TRP A 159 -3.58 3.51 -17.79
N HIS A 160 -3.46 2.85 -18.92
CA HIS A 160 -2.60 3.28 -20.01
C HIS A 160 -3.33 3.25 -21.36
N ALA A 161 -3.11 4.27 -22.18
CA ALA A 161 -3.66 4.36 -23.55
C ALA A 161 -5.17 4.05 -23.64
N ASN A 162 -5.96 4.51 -22.67
CA ASN A 162 -7.41 4.28 -22.55
C ASN A 162 -7.81 2.82 -22.26
N SER A 163 -6.91 2.03 -21.73
CA SER A 163 -7.19 0.67 -21.28
C SER A 163 -6.68 0.43 -19.86
N ILE A 164 -7.29 -0.56 -19.19
CA ILE A 164 -6.79 -1.06 -17.92
C ILE A 164 -5.65 -2.03 -18.22
N GLU A 165 -4.48 -1.77 -17.62
CA GLU A 165 -3.30 -2.62 -17.74
C GLU A 165 -2.73 -2.99 -16.38
N TYR A 166 -2.03 -4.11 -16.31
CA TYR A 166 -1.25 -4.44 -15.14
C TYR A 166 0.12 -3.80 -15.24
N CYS A 167 0.45 -3.02 -14.22
CA CYS A 167 1.72 -2.32 -14.09
C CYS A 167 2.56 -2.96 -13.00
N GLU A 168 3.87 -2.85 -13.10
CA GLU A 168 4.82 -3.29 -12.09
C GLU A 168 5.63 -2.08 -11.61
N TYR A 169 5.69 -1.86 -10.29
CA TYR A 169 6.56 -0.82 -9.74
C TYR A 169 7.99 -1.32 -9.65
N VAL A 170 8.89 -0.69 -10.40
CA VAL A 170 10.29 -1.11 -10.50
C VAL A 170 11.22 -0.05 -9.93
N ILE A 171 12.08 -0.43 -8.99
CA ILE A 171 13.16 0.42 -8.49
C ILE A 171 14.39 0.21 -9.38
N ALA A 172 14.81 1.26 -10.08
CA ALA A 172 15.96 1.20 -10.97
C ALA A 172 16.95 2.33 -10.71
N ARG A 173 18.25 2.05 -10.86
CA ARG A 173 19.31 3.05 -10.71
C ARG A 173 19.67 3.67 -12.05
N GLY A 174 19.94 4.98 -12.01
CA GLY A 174 20.77 5.64 -12.99
C GLY A 174 20.28 5.53 -14.41
N ILE A 175 18.99 5.67 -14.58
CA ILE A 175 18.42 5.83 -15.90
C ILE A 175 18.79 7.22 -16.36
N ASN A 176 19.88 7.28 -17.12
CA ASN A 176 20.40 8.46 -17.78
C ASN A 176 20.47 9.71 -16.91
N SER A 177 21.65 9.95 -16.40
CA SER A 177 22.06 11.27 -16.00
C SER A 177 21.54 12.29 -17.02
N GLY A 178 20.47 13.01 -16.70
CA GLY A 178 20.00 14.15 -17.46
C GLY A 178 18.63 14.10 -18.09
N LYS A 179 17.90 13.00 -18.02
CA LYS A 179 16.48 12.97 -18.38
C LYS A 179 15.69 12.45 -17.18
N GLY A 180 15.17 13.40 -16.39
CA GLY A 180 14.24 13.06 -15.33
C GLY A 180 13.02 12.35 -15.89
N TYR A 181 12.55 11.38 -15.12
CA TYR A 181 11.20 10.87 -15.22
C TYR A 181 10.33 11.63 -14.27
#